data_368efc045e9c260b7676295c7cd51c40
#
_entry.id   368efc045e9c260b7676295c7cd51c40
#
_cell.length_a   1.000
_cell.length_b   1.000
_cell.length_c   1.000
_cell.angle_alpha   90.00
_cell.angle_beta   90.00
_cell.angle_gamma   90.00
#
_symmetry.space_group_name_H-M   'P 1'
#
loop_
_entity.id
_entity.type
_entity.pdbx_description
1 polymer ?
#
loop_
_entity_poly.entity_id
_entity_poly.type
_entity_poly.pdbx_seq_one_letter_code
_entity_poly.pdbx_strand_id
1 'polypeptide(L)'
;MKEDTVILLAEDDDGHATLTRMALREVGVNNEIIRFRDGQETLDFLFGTGQGPSREADVHYLLLLDLRMPKVDGIAVFRRIRQDEQLRRMPVVVLSTTDNPHEIETCKNLHCSRYIVKALGYKALSEALEPVRLLLEHRHALRTTGQS
;
A
#
# COMPACT_ATOMS: atom_id res chain seq x y z
N MET A 1 15.74 -0.67 11.30
CA MET A 1 14.54 -1.06 12.05
C MET A 1 13.43 -1.37 11.07
N LYS A 2 12.59 -2.33 11.39
CA LYS A 2 11.45 -2.63 10.52
C LYS A 2 10.46 -1.48 10.45
N GLU A 3 10.55 -0.53 11.39
CA GLU A 3 9.73 0.66 11.39
C GLU A 3 10.24 1.74 10.45
N ASP A 4 11.35 1.53 9.77
CA ASP A 4 11.89 2.57 8.89
C ASP A 4 11.17 2.66 7.54
N THR A 5 10.38 1.67 7.16
CA THR A 5 9.54 1.76 5.96
C THR A 5 8.25 2.49 6.31
N VAL A 6 7.90 3.49 5.51
CA VAL A 6 6.66 4.23 5.70
C VAL A 6 5.56 3.56 4.88
N ILE A 7 4.41 3.34 5.50
CA ILE A 7 3.26 2.74 4.83
C ILE A 7 2.39 3.86 4.27
N LEU A 8 2.09 3.76 2.98
CA LEU A 8 1.15 4.66 2.33
C LEU A 8 -0.18 3.92 2.20
N LEU A 9 -1.24 4.52 2.67
CA LEU A 9 -2.58 3.90 2.65
C LEU A 9 -3.50 4.73 1.77
N ALA A 10 -3.80 4.23 0.58
CA ALA A 10 -4.74 4.87 -0.33
C ALA A 10 -6.12 4.26 -0.14
N GLU A 11 -6.97 4.95 0.57
CA GLU A 11 -8.31 4.48 0.97
C GLU A 11 -9.23 5.68 1.14
N ASP A 12 -10.33 5.72 0.36
CA ASP A 12 -11.24 6.87 0.38
C ASP A 12 -12.21 6.86 1.56
N ASP A 13 -12.52 5.70 2.11
CA ASP A 13 -13.50 5.58 3.20
C ASP A 13 -12.80 5.74 4.55
N ASP A 14 -13.24 6.74 5.35
CA ASP A 14 -12.62 7.02 6.65
C ASP A 14 -12.73 5.84 7.60
N GLY A 15 -13.86 5.16 7.61
CA GLY A 15 -14.07 4.01 8.49
C GLY A 15 -13.13 2.86 8.13
N HIS A 16 -13.03 2.55 6.84
CA HIS A 16 -12.11 1.50 6.37
C HIS A 16 -10.66 1.87 6.68
N ALA A 17 -10.29 3.14 6.50
CA ALA A 17 -8.93 3.57 6.79
C ALA A 17 -8.60 3.39 8.28
N THR A 18 -9.55 3.76 9.16
CA THR A 18 -9.36 3.59 10.60
C THR A 18 -9.21 2.11 10.97
N LEU A 19 -10.10 1.27 10.43
CA LEU A 19 -10.03 -0.16 10.71
C LEU A 19 -8.73 -0.78 10.22
N THR A 20 -8.26 -0.37 9.04
CA THR A 20 -7.01 -0.88 8.49
C THR A 20 -5.82 -0.48 9.36
N ARG A 21 -5.80 0.76 9.84
CA ARG A 21 -4.74 1.20 10.77
C ARG A 21 -4.75 0.38 12.05
N MET A 22 -5.93 0.17 12.63
CA MET A 22 -6.06 -0.61 13.86
C MET A 22 -5.62 -2.05 13.64
N ALA A 23 -6.03 -2.63 12.51
CA ALA A 23 -5.68 -4.01 12.19
C ALA A 23 -4.17 -4.18 11.99
N LEU A 24 -3.52 -3.21 11.35
CA LEU A 24 -2.07 -3.24 11.19
C LEU A 24 -1.37 -3.21 12.56
N ARG A 25 -1.82 -2.35 13.47
CA ARG A 25 -1.25 -2.29 14.82
C ARG A 25 -1.45 -3.59 15.56
N GLU A 26 -2.63 -4.23 15.38
CA GLU A 26 -2.94 -5.50 16.03
C GLU A 26 -1.97 -6.60 15.62
N VAL A 27 -1.55 -6.64 14.36
CA VAL A 27 -0.59 -7.66 13.89
C VAL A 27 0.86 -7.25 14.10
N GLY A 28 1.11 -6.16 14.83
CA GLY A 28 2.46 -5.76 15.21
C GLY A 28 3.15 -4.81 14.25
N VAL A 29 2.42 -4.20 13.32
CA VAL A 29 2.99 -3.21 12.39
C VAL A 29 2.88 -1.83 13.03
N ASN A 30 4.02 -1.25 13.42
CA ASN A 30 4.07 0.03 14.11
C ASN A 30 4.68 1.15 13.28
N ASN A 31 4.84 0.91 11.99
CA ASN A 31 5.42 1.87 11.05
C ASN A 31 4.53 3.10 10.91
N GLU A 32 5.14 4.22 10.53
CA GLU A 32 4.37 5.41 10.19
C GLU A 32 3.41 5.09 9.04
N ILE A 33 2.19 5.61 9.12
CA ILE A 33 1.18 5.41 8.08
C ILE A 33 0.73 6.79 7.60
N ILE A 34 0.88 7.04 6.30
CA ILE A 34 0.38 8.25 5.66
C ILE A 34 -0.81 7.85 4.81
N ARG A 35 -1.96 8.46 5.06
CA ARG A 35 -3.18 8.11 4.36
C ARG A 35 -3.51 9.13 3.28
N PHE A 36 -3.99 8.62 2.11
CA PHE A 36 -4.53 9.43 1.02
C PHE A 36 -6.00 9.07 0.83
N ARG A 37 -6.82 10.08 0.50
CA ARG A 37 -8.26 9.91 0.38
C ARG A 37 -8.71 9.54 -1.02
N ASP A 38 -7.84 9.70 -2.01
CA ASP A 38 -8.17 9.38 -3.39
C ASP A 38 -6.90 9.13 -4.21
N GLY A 39 -7.10 8.71 -5.44
CA GLY A 39 -5.98 8.38 -6.32
C GLY A 39 -5.15 9.60 -6.69
N GLN A 40 -5.77 10.77 -6.79
CA GLN A 40 -5.03 11.98 -7.15
C GLN A 40 -4.08 12.39 -6.03
N GLU A 41 -4.52 12.35 -4.77
CA GLU A 41 -3.64 12.64 -3.64
C GLU A 41 -2.46 11.68 -3.61
N THR A 42 -2.74 10.40 -3.90
CA THR A 42 -1.69 9.38 -3.91
C THR A 42 -0.64 9.72 -4.98
N LEU A 43 -1.07 10.04 -6.19
CA LEU A 43 -0.17 10.39 -7.27
C LEU A 43 0.59 11.69 -6.98
N ASP A 44 -0.08 12.67 -6.40
CA ASP A 44 0.57 13.95 -6.08
C ASP A 44 1.71 13.73 -5.10
N PHE A 45 1.50 12.90 -4.08
CA PHE A 45 2.57 12.59 -3.13
C PHE A 45 3.73 11.85 -3.81
N LEU A 46 3.41 10.84 -4.59
CA LEU A 46 4.44 9.99 -5.21
C LEU A 46 5.24 10.72 -6.27
N PHE A 47 4.61 11.62 -7.03
CA PHE A 47 5.26 12.29 -8.14
C PHE A 47 5.64 13.74 -7.85
N GLY A 48 5.39 14.21 -6.62
CA GLY A 48 5.77 15.57 -6.24
C GLY A 48 4.95 16.65 -6.92
N THR A 49 3.69 16.36 -7.24
CA THR A 49 2.78 17.31 -7.88
C THR A 49 1.79 17.83 -6.84
N GLY A 50 1.01 18.85 -7.21
CA GLY A 50 0.07 19.46 -6.27
C GLY A 50 0.77 20.32 -5.22
N GLN A 51 0.04 20.71 -4.19
CA GLN A 51 0.52 21.62 -3.14
C GLN A 51 0.79 20.92 -1.81
N GLY A 52 0.50 19.65 -1.72
CA GLY A 52 0.71 18.89 -0.50
C GLY A 52 2.14 18.35 -0.38
N PRO A 53 2.39 17.56 0.65
CA PRO A 53 3.71 16.96 0.83
C PRO A 53 4.02 15.97 -0.30
N SER A 54 5.30 15.69 -0.51
CA SER A 54 5.76 14.74 -1.50
C SER A 54 6.68 13.72 -0.86
N ARG A 55 6.88 12.58 -1.55
CA ARG A 55 7.76 11.54 -1.06
C ARG A 55 9.21 12.02 -0.98
N GLU A 56 9.96 11.39 -0.11
CA GLU A 56 11.38 11.67 0.04
C GLU A 56 12.19 10.57 -0.65
N ALA A 57 13.25 10.95 -1.35
CA ALA A 57 14.01 10.03 -2.18
C ALA A 57 14.71 8.92 -1.40
N ASP A 58 15.11 9.20 -0.16
CA ASP A 58 15.85 8.25 0.66
C ASP A 58 14.97 7.47 1.64
N VAL A 59 13.66 7.61 1.54
CA VAL A 59 12.71 6.88 2.38
C VAL A 59 12.13 5.71 1.61
N HIS A 60 12.00 4.57 2.28
CA HIS A 60 11.38 3.39 1.70
C HIS A 60 9.89 3.40 1.98
N TYR A 61 9.09 3.08 0.97
CA TYR A 61 7.63 3.10 1.08
C TYR A 61 7.04 1.74 0.68
N LEU A 62 5.92 1.41 1.29
CA LEU A 62 5.07 0.30 0.89
C LEU A 62 3.66 0.85 0.73
N LEU A 63 3.03 0.60 -0.40
CA LEU A 63 1.69 1.14 -0.67
C LEU A 63 0.64 0.07 -0.44
N LEU A 64 -0.33 0.38 0.43
CA LEU A 64 -1.58 -0.37 0.55
C LEU A 64 -2.60 0.38 -0.29
N LEU A 65 -3.11 -0.26 -1.33
CA LEU A 65 -3.88 0.40 -2.36
C LEU A 65 -5.27 -0.20 -2.49
N ASP A 66 -6.28 0.62 -2.21
CA ASP A 66 -7.66 0.28 -2.53
C ASP A 66 -7.88 0.55 -4.02
N LEU A 67 -8.45 -0.41 -4.74
CA LEU A 67 -8.68 -0.25 -6.17
C LEU A 67 -9.85 0.68 -6.48
N ARG A 68 -10.80 0.81 -5.58
CA ARG A 68 -12.02 1.59 -5.84
C ARG A 68 -11.98 2.91 -5.12
N MET A 69 -11.44 3.92 -5.80
CA MET A 69 -11.32 5.27 -5.26
C MET A 69 -11.81 6.28 -6.28
N PRO A 70 -12.32 7.45 -5.80
CA PRO A 70 -12.72 8.51 -6.71
C PRO A 70 -11.51 9.19 -7.37
N LYS A 71 -11.78 9.99 -8.38
CA LYS A 71 -10.84 10.77 -9.19
C LYS A 71 -9.95 9.89 -10.06
N VAL A 72 -8.95 9.25 -9.49
CA VAL A 72 -8.11 8.31 -10.22
C VAL A 72 -8.22 6.97 -9.51
N ASP A 73 -8.68 5.93 -10.23
CA ASP A 73 -8.89 4.64 -9.58
C ASP A 73 -7.55 3.94 -9.31
N GLY A 74 -7.61 2.91 -8.46
CA GLY A 74 -6.40 2.24 -7.99
C GLY A 74 -5.60 1.56 -9.08
N ILE A 75 -6.25 0.99 -10.09
CA ILE A 75 -5.53 0.36 -11.20
C ILE A 75 -4.72 1.40 -11.96
N ALA A 76 -5.30 2.58 -12.20
CA ALA A 76 -4.58 3.65 -12.89
C ALA A 76 -3.39 4.14 -12.06
N VAL A 77 -3.56 4.27 -10.75
CA VAL A 77 -2.45 4.62 -9.85
C VAL A 77 -1.34 3.57 -9.96
N PHE A 78 -1.72 2.30 -9.91
CA PHE A 78 -0.77 1.19 -9.95
C PHE A 78 0.01 1.19 -11.25
N ARG A 79 -0.67 1.39 -12.38
CA ARG A 79 0.01 1.45 -13.69
C ARG A 79 1.02 2.58 -13.75
N ARG A 80 0.65 3.76 -13.23
CA ARG A 80 1.56 4.90 -13.22
C ARG A 80 2.81 4.60 -12.41
N ILE A 81 2.67 3.92 -11.28
CA ILE A 81 3.80 3.54 -10.45
C ILE A 81 4.74 2.60 -11.21
N ARG A 82 4.20 1.61 -11.87
CA ARG A 82 5.02 0.62 -12.59
C ARG A 82 5.71 1.17 -13.84
N GLN A 83 5.22 2.30 -14.36
CA GLN A 83 5.80 2.94 -15.53
C GLN A 83 6.92 3.93 -15.18
N ASP A 84 7.10 4.25 -13.91
CA ASP A 84 8.09 5.23 -13.48
C ASP A 84 9.38 4.53 -13.06
N GLU A 85 10.53 5.03 -13.54
CA GLU A 85 11.82 4.40 -13.25
C GLU A 85 12.13 4.34 -11.76
N GLN A 86 11.75 5.36 -11.01
CA GLN A 86 12.09 5.43 -9.59
C GLN A 86 11.10 4.66 -8.72
N LEU A 87 9.85 4.52 -9.17
CA LEU A 87 8.79 3.94 -8.36
C LEU A 87 8.41 2.52 -8.77
N ARG A 88 8.84 2.05 -9.92
CA ARG A 88 8.37 0.77 -10.47
C ARG A 88 8.66 -0.44 -9.58
N ARG A 89 9.57 -0.33 -8.65
CA ARG A 89 9.92 -1.43 -7.74
C ARG A 89 9.31 -1.27 -6.35
N MET A 90 8.55 -0.21 -6.13
CA MET A 90 7.89 -0.02 -4.85
C MET A 90 6.90 -1.17 -4.61
N PRO A 91 6.92 -1.81 -3.43
CA PRO A 91 5.95 -2.86 -3.15
C PRO A 91 4.56 -2.28 -3.03
N VAL A 92 3.60 -2.94 -3.67
CA VAL A 92 2.19 -2.55 -3.66
C VAL A 92 1.40 -3.75 -3.19
N VAL A 93 0.63 -3.56 -2.14
CA VAL A 93 -0.33 -4.53 -1.64
C VAL A 93 -1.71 -4.01 -1.97
N VAL A 94 -2.48 -4.79 -2.71
CA VAL A 94 -3.82 -4.38 -3.12
C VAL A 94 -4.83 -4.85 -2.07
N LEU A 95 -5.69 -3.92 -1.64
CA LEU A 95 -6.82 -4.23 -0.78
C LEU A 95 -8.08 -3.98 -1.59
N SER A 96 -8.93 -4.99 -1.72
CA SER A 96 -10.14 -4.85 -2.53
C SER A 96 -11.30 -5.60 -1.92
N THR A 97 -12.52 -5.10 -2.14
CA THR A 97 -13.74 -5.79 -1.71
C THR A 97 -14.15 -6.86 -2.71
N THR A 98 -13.46 -6.98 -3.83
CA THR A 98 -13.81 -7.96 -4.87
C THR A 98 -12.77 -9.05 -5.00
N ASP A 99 -13.25 -10.26 -5.30
CA ASP A 99 -12.39 -11.39 -5.67
C ASP A 99 -12.51 -11.70 -7.17
N ASN A 100 -12.92 -10.72 -7.97
CA ASN A 100 -13.08 -10.87 -9.40
C ASN A 100 -11.77 -11.35 -10.04
N PRO A 101 -11.78 -12.50 -10.75
CA PRO A 101 -10.53 -13.05 -11.31
C PRO A 101 -9.83 -12.11 -12.28
N HIS A 102 -10.58 -11.30 -13.02
CA HIS A 102 -9.99 -10.36 -13.97
C HIS A 102 -9.18 -9.27 -13.26
N GLU A 103 -9.71 -8.71 -12.17
CA GLU A 103 -8.98 -7.70 -11.39
C GLU A 103 -7.74 -8.31 -10.72
N ILE A 104 -7.87 -9.53 -10.20
CA ILE A 104 -6.73 -10.22 -9.59
C ILE A 104 -5.65 -10.44 -10.63
N GLU A 105 -6.02 -10.88 -11.83
CA GLU A 105 -5.05 -11.10 -12.90
C GLU A 105 -4.36 -9.81 -13.32
N THR A 106 -5.10 -8.71 -13.43
CA THR A 106 -4.53 -7.42 -13.75
C THR A 106 -3.48 -7.01 -12.72
N CYS A 107 -3.78 -7.19 -11.44
CA CYS A 107 -2.85 -6.84 -10.37
C CYS A 107 -1.62 -7.75 -10.36
N LYS A 108 -1.80 -9.03 -10.66
CA LYS A 108 -0.66 -9.95 -10.81
C LYS A 108 0.25 -9.51 -11.94
N ASN A 109 -0.33 -9.10 -13.06
CA ASN A 109 0.44 -8.65 -14.21
C ASN A 109 1.20 -7.35 -13.89
N LEU A 110 0.72 -6.56 -12.94
CA LEU A 110 1.41 -5.37 -12.47
C LEU A 110 2.37 -5.70 -11.31
N HIS A 111 2.53 -6.98 -11.00
CA HIS A 111 3.47 -7.47 -9.98
C HIS A 111 3.17 -6.94 -8.58
N CYS A 112 1.89 -7.01 -8.16
CA CYS A 112 1.57 -6.67 -6.79
C CYS A 112 2.22 -7.68 -5.84
N SER A 113 2.66 -7.20 -4.68
CA SER A 113 3.26 -8.08 -3.67
C SER A 113 2.23 -9.03 -3.07
N ARG A 114 1.01 -8.54 -2.89
CA ARG A 114 -0.13 -9.32 -2.40
C ARG A 114 -1.42 -8.72 -2.91
N TYR A 115 -2.41 -9.56 -3.13
CA TYR A 115 -3.79 -9.13 -3.37
C TYR A 115 -4.62 -9.64 -2.19
N ILE A 116 -5.18 -8.73 -1.43
CA ILE A 116 -5.93 -9.08 -0.22
C ILE A 116 -7.38 -8.68 -0.41
N VAL A 117 -8.29 -9.65 -0.31
CA VAL A 117 -9.72 -9.36 -0.34
C VAL A 117 -10.12 -8.88 1.05
N LYS A 118 -10.72 -7.68 1.12
CA LYS A 118 -11.13 -7.10 2.39
C LYS A 118 -12.16 -8.00 3.04
N ALA A 119 -11.87 -8.40 4.26
CA ALA A 119 -12.75 -9.27 5.02
C ALA A 119 -13.71 -8.45 5.89
N LEU A 120 -14.87 -9.01 6.16
CA LEU A 120 -15.83 -8.39 7.07
C LEU A 120 -15.36 -8.57 8.51
N GLY A 121 -15.38 -7.49 9.25
CA GLY A 121 -15.03 -7.53 10.67
C GLY A 121 -13.55 -7.31 10.93
N TYR A 122 -13.29 -6.78 12.11
CA TYR A 122 -11.95 -6.36 12.52
C TYR A 122 -10.97 -7.54 12.61
N LYS A 123 -11.40 -8.64 13.23
CA LYS A 123 -10.51 -9.78 13.44
C LYS A 123 -10.10 -10.42 12.12
N ALA A 124 -11.04 -10.57 11.20
CA ALA A 124 -10.74 -11.14 9.89
C ALA A 124 -9.80 -10.23 9.10
N LEU A 125 -9.98 -8.92 9.21
CA LEU A 125 -9.10 -7.97 8.56
C LEU A 125 -7.68 -8.03 9.14
N SER A 126 -7.56 -8.13 10.46
CA SER A 126 -6.25 -8.27 11.11
C SER A 126 -5.51 -9.50 10.59
N GLU A 127 -6.19 -10.64 10.52
CA GLU A 127 -5.58 -11.87 10.01
C GLU A 127 -5.18 -11.72 8.55
N ALA A 128 -6.01 -11.04 7.74
CA ALA A 128 -5.71 -10.84 6.33
C ALA A 128 -4.51 -9.93 6.10
N LEU A 129 -4.20 -9.05 7.05
CA LEU A 129 -3.08 -8.11 6.94
C LEU A 129 -1.75 -8.67 7.48
N GLU A 130 -1.76 -9.88 8.03
CA GLU A 130 -0.51 -10.51 8.51
C GLU A 130 0.58 -10.54 7.44
N PRO A 131 0.28 -10.82 6.16
CA PRO A 131 1.33 -10.79 5.13
C PRO A 131 2.06 -9.45 5.01
N VAL A 132 1.41 -8.34 5.37
CA VAL A 132 2.07 -7.03 5.33
C VAL A 132 3.21 -6.99 6.34
N ARG A 133 2.98 -7.52 7.55
CA ARG A 133 4.02 -7.60 8.57
C ARG A 133 5.22 -8.41 8.04
N LEU A 134 4.93 -9.54 7.40
CA LEU A 134 5.99 -10.39 6.86
C LEU A 134 6.78 -9.70 5.76
N LEU A 135 6.11 -8.95 4.89
CA LEU A 135 6.78 -8.18 3.84
C LEU A 135 7.71 -7.12 4.45
N LEU A 136 7.25 -6.43 5.49
CA LEU A 136 8.06 -5.40 6.14
C LEU A 136 9.29 -6.01 6.82
N GLU A 137 9.15 -7.14 7.47
CA GLU A 137 10.26 -7.83 8.10
C GLU A 137 11.27 -8.30 7.07
N HIS A 138 10.82 -8.83 5.94
CA HIS A 138 11.69 -9.27 4.88
C HIS A 138 12.50 -8.11 4.31
N ARG A 139 11.86 -6.98 4.05
CA ARG A 139 12.54 -5.79 3.53
C ARG A 139 13.56 -5.26 4.52
N HIS A 140 13.24 -5.26 5.80
CA HIS A 140 14.17 -4.84 6.83
C HIS A 140 15.40 -5.76 6.86
N ALA A 141 15.19 -7.07 6.80
CA ALA A 141 16.29 -8.03 6.80
C ALA A 141 17.23 -7.82 5.61
N LEU A 142 16.68 -7.57 4.41
CA LEU A 142 17.48 -7.31 3.23
C LEU A 142 18.34 -6.05 3.39
N ARG A 143 17.78 -4.99 3.97
CA ARG A 143 18.51 -3.75 4.17
C ARG A 143 19.62 -3.89 5.21
N THR A 144 19.34 -4.61 6.31
CA THR A 144 20.34 -4.79 7.37
C THR A 144 21.49 -5.70 6.93
N THR A 145 21.28 -6.53 5.91
CA THR A 145 22.35 -7.35 5.34
C THR A 145 23.05 -6.67 4.18
N GLY A 146 22.63 -5.45 3.82
CA GLY A 146 23.24 -4.73 2.71
C GLY A 146 22.75 -5.16 1.34
N GLN A 147 21.66 -5.89 1.27
CA GLN A 147 21.11 -6.42 0.01
C GLN A 147 19.85 -5.68 -0.43
N SER A 148 19.82 -4.40 -0.21
CA SER A 148 18.66 -3.58 -0.58
C SER A 148 18.46 -3.45 -2.07
#